data_f1b70d07bf2b3bed4e401e1dc7d5a709
#
_entry.id   f1b70d07bf2b3bed4e401e1dc7d5a709
#
_cell.length_a   1.000
_cell.length_b   1.000
_cell.length_c   1.000
_cell.angle_alpha   90.00
_cell.angle_beta   90.00
_cell.angle_gamma   90.00
#
_symmetry.space_group_name_H-M   'P 1'
#
loop_
_entity.id
_entity.type
_entity.pdbx_description
1 polymer ?
#
loop_
_entity_poly.entity_id
_entity_poly.type
_entity_poly.pdbx_seq_one_letter_code
_entity_poly.pdbx_strand_id
1 'polypeptide(L)'
;MLKKGLCLLIGIMMLFCQINVVHATNLASGAESAILIDANSQQVLYHKNETKRLYPASTTKIMTMILLFEAIKEKRINWNDTLSCSAYAASMGGSQVYLEENEKMSVNELFKCVAIASANDASVLIGEGIAGSHQEFVKMMNEKAKQLKLVNTHFKNCTGLHDVEHYTCAKDLATMGAYLIKIGGKKLFSVTSLYDSYIREKNHQKFWLVNTNKLLKQYQGVDGLKTGYTKEAGYCIVTTCKKDNLRLIGVLMNEDKPQTRNEDMKGLLNYGYSKYQQIKLYSKGEVLDTLKIKDLVDQEVKVITPKDIYYLNDRASKGEVKTKIKYNKIELPVFKNQEIGELVVKKQNKTIASYSLYLEKDVKKMNFLDKLLRVYKSLI
;
A
#
# COMPACT_ATOMS: atom_id res chain seq x y z
N MET A 1 -20.57 -21.37 64.42
CA MET A 1 -20.54 -21.90 63.05
C MET A 1 -20.60 -20.81 61.96
N LEU A 2 -21.29 -19.68 62.15
CA LEU A 2 -21.41 -18.59 61.14
C LEU A 2 -20.10 -17.89 60.79
N LYS A 3 -19.15 -17.71 61.73
CA LYS A 3 -17.87 -17.00 61.45
C LYS A 3 -16.91 -17.83 60.55
N LYS A 4 -16.95 -19.15 60.57
CA LYS A 4 -16.11 -19.99 59.67
C LYS A 4 -16.63 -20.05 58.24
N GLY A 5 -17.95 -19.93 58.04
CA GLY A 5 -18.54 -19.88 56.69
C GLY A 5 -18.27 -18.58 55.95
N LEU A 6 -18.23 -17.45 56.70
CA LEU A 6 -17.96 -16.12 56.11
C LEU A 6 -16.51 -15.98 55.59
N CYS A 7 -15.54 -16.54 56.35
CA CYS A 7 -14.13 -16.55 55.90
C CYS A 7 -13.92 -17.44 54.68
N LEU A 8 -14.65 -18.53 54.52
CA LEU A 8 -14.55 -19.40 53.33
C LEU A 8 -15.16 -18.72 52.07
N LEU A 9 -16.27 -17.99 52.22
CA LEU A 9 -16.90 -17.24 51.14
C LEU A 9 -16.04 -16.08 50.64
N ILE A 10 -15.35 -15.36 51.52
CA ILE A 10 -14.42 -14.28 51.18
C ILE A 10 -13.17 -14.85 50.49
N GLY A 11 -12.67 -16.00 50.94
CA GLY A 11 -11.54 -16.69 50.30
C GLY A 11 -11.87 -17.20 48.89
N ILE A 12 -13.06 -17.68 48.61
CA ILE A 12 -13.54 -18.13 47.30
C ILE A 12 -13.77 -16.94 46.37
N MET A 13 -14.24 -15.80 46.91
CA MET A 13 -14.45 -14.58 46.10
C MET A 13 -13.14 -13.89 45.71
N MET A 14 -12.02 -14.06 46.45
CA MET A 14 -10.69 -13.59 46.04
C MET A 14 -10.02 -14.49 44.99
N LEU A 15 -10.41 -15.76 44.89
CA LEU A 15 -9.86 -16.67 43.87
C LEU A 15 -10.40 -16.40 42.44
N PHE A 16 -11.50 -15.66 42.31
CA PHE A 16 -12.09 -15.32 41.01
C PHE A 16 -11.70 -13.93 40.48
N CYS A 17 -10.94 -13.15 41.25
CA CYS A 17 -10.34 -11.93 40.73
C CYS A 17 -9.03 -12.27 40.01
N GLN A 18 -9.11 -13.10 38.96
CA GLN A 18 -8.05 -13.13 37.97
C GLN A 18 -8.10 -11.78 37.25
N ILE A 19 -7.28 -10.85 37.72
CA ILE A 19 -6.90 -9.69 36.96
C ILE A 19 -6.27 -10.27 35.68
N ASN A 20 -7.05 -10.31 34.60
CA ASN A 20 -6.49 -10.45 33.27
C ASN A 20 -5.60 -9.20 33.08
N VAL A 21 -4.35 -9.32 33.53
CA VAL A 21 -3.29 -8.44 33.08
C VAL A 21 -3.25 -8.65 31.58
N VAL A 22 -3.94 -7.77 30.86
CA VAL A 22 -3.73 -7.64 29.44
C VAL A 22 -2.25 -7.27 29.33
N HIS A 23 -1.42 -8.30 29.17
CA HIS A 23 -0.05 -8.08 28.75
C HIS A 23 -0.19 -7.23 27.47
N ALA A 24 0.25 -5.99 27.54
CA ALA A 24 0.50 -5.22 26.35
C ALA A 24 1.43 -6.12 25.53
N THR A 25 0.85 -6.81 24.55
CA THR A 25 1.62 -7.70 23.69
C THR A 25 2.70 -6.83 23.09
N ASN A 26 3.95 -7.08 23.48
CA ASN A 26 5.10 -6.34 22.97
C ASN A 26 5.31 -6.79 21.53
N LEU A 27 4.42 -6.30 20.65
CA LEU A 27 4.46 -6.57 19.23
C LEU A 27 5.71 -5.93 18.65
N ALA A 28 6.41 -6.66 17.79
CA ALA A 28 7.65 -6.20 17.16
C ALA A 28 8.74 -5.83 18.19
N SER A 29 8.95 -6.72 19.18
CA SER A 29 9.89 -6.48 20.28
C SER A 29 11.33 -6.31 19.81
N GLY A 30 11.74 -7.06 18.79
CA GLY A 30 13.08 -7.03 18.22
C GLY A 30 13.33 -5.82 17.31
N ALA A 31 12.29 -5.25 16.69
CA ALA A 31 12.44 -4.12 15.79
C ALA A 31 12.69 -2.81 16.55
N GLU A 32 13.62 -1.99 16.06
CA GLU A 32 13.81 -0.64 16.57
C GLU A 32 12.68 0.29 16.19
N SER A 33 12.13 0.14 14.99
CA SER A 33 10.97 0.87 14.48
C SER A 33 10.02 -0.08 13.76
N ALA A 34 8.71 0.11 13.99
CA ALA A 34 7.66 -0.72 13.39
C ALA A 34 6.40 0.09 13.11
N ILE A 35 5.66 -0.32 12.08
CA ILE A 35 4.31 0.18 11.81
C ILE A 35 3.47 -0.90 11.14
N LEU A 36 2.16 -0.90 11.43
CA LEU A 36 1.16 -1.66 10.70
C LEU A 36 0.06 -0.70 10.26
N ILE A 37 -0.31 -0.72 8.99
CA ILE A 37 -1.39 0.09 8.44
C ILE A 37 -2.39 -0.73 7.64
N ASP A 38 -3.62 -0.25 7.52
CA ASP A 38 -4.53 -0.64 6.44
C ASP A 38 -4.06 -0.02 5.12
N ALA A 39 -3.85 -0.84 4.10
CA ALA A 39 -3.30 -0.38 2.83
C ALA A 39 -4.23 0.59 2.08
N ASN A 40 -5.55 0.51 2.28
CA ASN A 40 -6.52 1.32 1.57
C ASN A 40 -6.70 2.71 2.20
N SER A 41 -6.95 2.75 3.51
CA SER A 41 -7.18 4.00 4.25
C SER A 41 -5.89 4.64 4.76
N GLN A 42 -4.79 3.89 4.78
CA GLN A 42 -3.52 4.23 5.44
C GLN A 42 -3.66 4.51 6.95
N GLN A 43 -4.78 4.08 7.55
CA GLN A 43 -4.97 4.18 8.98
C GLN A 43 -3.92 3.34 9.71
N VAL A 44 -3.26 3.97 10.69
CA VAL A 44 -2.28 3.30 11.54
C VAL A 44 -2.99 2.40 12.55
N LEU A 45 -2.61 1.12 12.58
CA LEU A 45 -3.17 0.08 13.45
C LEU A 45 -2.24 -0.25 14.61
N TYR A 46 -0.94 -0.13 14.38
CA TYR A 46 0.13 -0.27 15.37
C TYR A 46 1.32 0.59 14.95
N HIS A 47 2.04 1.14 15.91
CA HIS A 47 3.29 1.85 15.67
C HIS A 47 4.25 1.75 16.86
N LYS A 48 5.53 1.78 16.55
CA LYS A 48 6.67 1.83 17.48
C LYS A 48 7.77 2.65 16.82
N ASN A 49 8.09 3.83 17.35
CA ASN A 49 9.12 4.72 16.81
C ASN A 49 9.02 4.94 15.28
N GLU A 50 7.82 5.00 14.73
CA GLU A 50 7.52 4.91 13.29
C GLU A 50 8.12 6.06 12.47
N THR A 51 8.49 7.16 13.12
CA THR A 51 9.12 8.33 12.48
C THR A 51 10.64 8.41 12.69
N LYS A 52 11.22 7.46 13.44
CA LYS A 52 12.66 7.42 13.67
C LYS A 52 13.40 7.16 12.36
N ARG A 53 14.38 8.01 12.01
CA ARG A 53 15.23 7.83 10.84
C ARG A 53 16.18 6.68 11.07
N LEU A 54 16.16 5.71 10.16
CA LEU A 54 16.97 4.52 10.15
C LEU A 54 17.45 4.23 8.72
N TYR A 55 18.46 3.41 8.58
CA TYR A 55 18.94 2.99 7.27
C TYR A 55 17.99 1.96 6.66
N PRO A 56 17.54 2.16 5.39
CA PRO A 56 16.54 1.30 4.77
C PRO A 56 17.07 -0.02 4.22
N ALA A 57 18.37 -0.12 3.97
CA ALA A 57 18.94 -1.16 3.13
C ALA A 57 18.12 -1.32 1.82
N SER A 58 17.99 -2.54 1.30
CA SER A 58 17.26 -2.79 0.03
C SER A 58 15.76 -2.53 0.05
N THR A 59 15.14 -2.11 1.17
CA THR A 59 13.76 -1.59 1.13
C THR A 59 13.67 -0.28 0.32
N THR A 60 14.81 0.41 0.10
CA THR A 60 14.99 1.51 -0.86
C THR A 60 14.41 1.19 -2.24
N LYS A 61 14.52 -0.07 -2.70
CA LYS A 61 14.05 -0.50 -4.02
C LYS A 61 12.54 -0.42 -4.21
N ILE A 62 11.78 -0.18 -3.13
CA ILE A 62 10.36 0.20 -3.23
C ILE A 62 10.22 1.50 -4.02
N MET A 63 11.09 2.50 -3.78
CA MET A 63 11.10 3.74 -4.57
C MET A 63 11.55 3.50 -6.01
N THR A 64 12.54 2.63 -6.23
CA THR A 64 12.93 2.23 -7.60
C THR A 64 11.75 1.63 -8.36
N MET A 65 10.99 0.73 -7.72
CA MET A 65 9.78 0.15 -8.32
C MET A 65 8.68 1.18 -8.54
N ILE A 66 8.48 2.13 -7.63
CA ILE A 66 7.52 3.23 -7.81
C ILE A 66 7.83 4.00 -9.09
N LEU A 67 9.07 4.46 -9.25
CA LEU A 67 9.48 5.23 -10.42
C LEU A 67 9.41 4.42 -11.72
N LEU A 68 9.69 3.11 -11.66
CA LEU A 68 9.50 2.21 -12.80
C LEU A 68 8.02 2.14 -13.22
N PHE A 69 7.11 1.90 -12.28
CA PHE A 69 5.67 1.83 -12.60
C PHE A 69 5.11 3.16 -13.09
N GLU A 70 5.61 4.29 -12.59
CA GLU A 70 5.24 5.61 -13.12
C GLU A 70 5.76 5.82 -14.53
N ALA A 71 7.02 5.49 -14.81
CA ALA A 71 7.60 5.59 -16.14
C ALA A 71 6.85 4.74 -17.17
N ILE A 72 6.41 3.52 -16.78
CA ILE A 72 5.55 2.67 -17.61
C ILE A 72 4.19 3.33 -17.85
N LYS A 73 3.54 3.85 -16.80
CA LYS A 73 2.23 4.52 -16.91
C LYS A 73 2.30 5.76 -17.81
N GLU A 74 3.39 6.50 -17.73
CA GLU A 74 3.68 7.69 -18.56
C GLU A 74 4.18 7.34 -19.97
N LYS A 75 4.32 6.05 -20.29
CA LYS A 75 4.83 5.55 -21.58
C LYS A 75 6.25 6.00 -21.93
N ARG A 76 7.06 6.36 -20.93
CA ARG A 76 8.49 6.69 -21.11
C ARG A 76 9.33 5.44 -21.35
N ILE A 77 8.88 4.29 -20.84
CA ILE A 77 9.47 2.97 -21.03
C ILE A 77 8.35 1.91 -21.04
N ASN A 78 8.55 0.75 -21.65
CA ASN A 78 7.59 -0.35 -21.70
C ASN A 78 8.18 -1.63 -21.11
N TRP A 79 7.33 -2.57 -20.67
CA TRP A 79 7.76 -3.84 -20.08
C TRP A 79 8.64 -4.69 -21.01
N ASN A 80 8.44 -4.57 -22.32
CA ASN A 80 9.17 -5.32 -23.34
C ASN A 80 10.41 -4.59 -23.89
N ASP A 81 10.61 -3.33 -23.49
CA ASP A 81 11.80 -2.60 -23.86
C ASP A 81 13.04 -3.28 -23.26
N THR A 82 14.13 -3.22 -24.01
CA THR A 82 15.41 -3.85 -23.63
C THR A 82 16.40 -2.75 -23.27
N LEU A 83 17.00 -2.85 -22.08
CA LEU A 83 18.05 -1.96 -21.61
C LEU A 83 19.41 -2.66 -21.74
N SER A 84 20.44 -1.90 -22.13
CA SER A 84 21.82 -2.38 -22.20
C SER A 84 22.54 -2.00 -20.93
N CYS A 85 23.16 -2.98 -20.26
CA CYS A 85 23.84 -2.80 -18.98
C CYS A 85 25.08 -1.93 -19.16
N SER A 86 25.17 -0.88 -18.36
CA SER A 86 26.37 -0.03 -18.29
C SER A 86 27.49 -0.68 -17.48
N ALA A 87 28.72 -0.25 -17.69
CA ALA A 87 29.86 -0.65 -16.85
C ALA A 87 29.58 -0.36 -15.36
N TYR A 88 28.90 0.75 -15.05
CA TYR A 88 28.55 1.12 -13.69
C TYR A 88 27.51 0.15 -13.08
N ALA A 89 26.45 -0.20 -13.82
CA ALA A 89 25.47 -1.17 -13.34
C ALA A 89 26.11 -2.56 -13.14
N ALA A 90 26.95 -3.01 -14.07
CA ALA A 90 27.68 -4.27 -13.96
C ALA A 90 28.66 -4.33 -12.78
N SER A 91 29.21 -3.18 -12.34
CA SER A 91 30.14 -3.10 -11.22
C SER A 91 29.48 -3.17 -9.84
N MET A 92 28.13 -3.21 -9.76
CA MET A 92 27.43 -3.17 -8.48
C MET A 92 27.68 -4.43 -7.65
N GLY A 93 28.10 -4.20 -6.40
CA GLY A 93 28.25 -5.27 -5.40
C GLY A 93 26.96 -5.58 -4.64
N GLY A 94 27.07 -6.54 -3.72
CA GLY A 94 25.95 -6.99 -2.87
C GLY A 94 25.04 -7.98 -3.59
N SER A 95 23.71 -7.86 -3.37
CA SER A 95 22.76 -8.72 -4.11
C SER A 95 22.73 -8.33 -5.58
N GLN A 96 22.95 -9.30 -6.48
CA GLN A 96 23.03 -9.06 -7.92
C GLN A 96 22.62 -10.30 -8.72
N VAL A 97 22.35 -10.10 -9.99
CA VAL A 97 22.09 -11.18 -10.96
C VAL A 97 23.23 -11.31 -11.97
N TYR A 98 24.37 -10.66 -11.65
CA TYR A 98 25.60 -10.68 -12.43
C TYR A 98 25.39 -10.25 -13.89
N LEU A 99 24.81 -9.03 -14.03
CA LEU A 99 24.71 -8.41 -15.35
C LEU A 99 26.09 -8.06 -15.87
N GLU A 100 26.40 -8.47 -17.10
CA GLU A 100 27.62 -8.11 -17.78
C GLU A 100 27.48 -6.78 -18.53
N GLU A 101 28.56 -6.04 -18.69
CA GLU A 101 28.56 -4.82 -19.50
C GLU A 101 28.07 -5.11 -20.91
N ASN A 102 27.18 -4.26 -21.44
CA ASN A 102 26.50 -4.41 -22.72
C ASN A 102 25.48 -5.58 -22.78
N GLU A 103 25.30 -6.37 -21.73
CA GLU A 103 24.22 -7.34 -21.67
C GLU A 103 22.88 -6.62 -21.79
N LYS A 104 22.01 -7.19 -22.64
CA LYS A 104 20.66 -6.64 -22.88
C LYS A 104 19.62 -7.45 -22.13
N MET A 105 18.83 -6.79 -21.28
CA MET A 105 17.76 -7.44 -20.53
C MET A 105 16.46 -6.64 -20.62
N SER A 106 15.33 -7.34 -20.71
CA SER A 106 14.01 -6.69 -20.75
C SER A 106 13.66 -6.03 -19.42
N VAL A 107 12.94 -4.91 -19.48
CA VAL A 107 12.43 -4.21 -18.28
C VAL A 107 11.64 -5.16 -17.39
N ASN A 108 10.89 -6.09 -17.97
CA ASN A 108 10.14 -7.10 -17.22
C ASN A 108 11.05 -8.07 -16.44
N GLU A 109 12.15 -8.52 -17.02
CA GLU A 109 13.14 -9.35 -16.31
C GLU A 109 13.89 -8.56 -15.25
N LEU A 110 14.29 -7.32 -15.55
CA LEU A 110 14.91 -6.42 -14.57
C LEU A 110 13.99 -6.17 -13.37
N PHE A 111 12.69 -6.01 -13.60
CA PHE A 111 11.71 -5.90 -12.50
C PHE A 111 11.67 -7.17 -11.64
N LYS A 112 11.70 -8.38 -12.25
CA LYS A 112 11.83 -9.65 -11.50
C LYS A 112 13.12 -9.68 -10.65
N CYS A 113 14.25 -9.27 -11.24
CA CYS A 113 15.54 -9.22 -10.52
C CYS A 113 15.49 -8.33 -9.29
N VAL A 114 14.89 -7.14 -9.40
CA VAL A 114 14.76 -6.17 -8.30
C VAL A 114 13.78 -6.67 -7.24
N ALA A 115 12.62 -7.15 -7.63
CA ALA A 115 11.54 -7.51 -6.71
C ALA A 115 11.82 -8.84 -5.98
N ILE A 116 12.36 -9.85 -6.67
CA ILE A 116 12.58 -11.20 -6.15
C ILE A 116 13.97 -11.33 -5.50
N ALA A 117 15.02 -11.13 -6.29
CA ALA A 117 16.40 -11.34 -5.84
C ALA A 117 17.04 -10.09 -5.20
N SER A 118 16.35 -8.94 -5.24
CA SER A 118 16.90 -7.70 -4.69
C SER A 118 18.15 -7.17 -5.42
N ALA A 119 18.30 -7.46 -6.70
CA ALA A 119 19.48 -7.20 -7.50
C ALA A 119 19.83 -5.71 -7.58
N ASN A 120 21.06 -5.35 -7.23
CA ASN A 120 21.57 -3.97 -7.24
C ASN A 120 21.90 -3.52 -8.67
N ASP A 121 22.56 -4.38 -9.45
CA ASP A 121 22.87 -4.18 -10.87
C ASP A 121 21.60 -3.88 -11.67
N ALA A 122 20.55 -4.69 -11.54
CA ALA A 122 19.26 -4.47 -12.17
C ALA A 122 18.57 -3.17 -11.67
N SER A 123 18.74 -2.80 -10.40
CA SER A 123 18.16 -1.56 -9.84
C SER A 123 18.80 -0.33 -10.47
N VAL A 124 20.14 -0.35 -10.64
CA VAL A 124 20.90 0.72 -11.29
C VAL A 124 20.52 0.81 -12.76
N LEU A 125 20.51 -0.32 -13.47
CA LEU A 125 20.15 -0.36 -14.90
C LEU A 125 18.73 0.18 -15.16
N ILE A 126 17.74 -0.14 -14.30
CA ILE A 126 16.41 0.46 -14.39
C ILE A 126 16.49 1.98 -14.20
N GLY A 127 17.26 2.44 -13.22
CA GLY A 127 17.42 3.87 -12.94
C GLY A 127 18.03 4.63 -14.12
N GLU A 128 19.10 4.09 -14.70
CA GLU A 128 19.75 4.66 -15.89
C GLU A 128 18.82 4.66 -17.10
N GLY A 129 18.06 3.58 -17.31
CA GLY A 129 17.10 3.49 -18.41
C GLY A 129 15.94 4.47 -18.31
N ILE A 130 15.56 4.88 -17.10
CA ILE A 130 14.47 5.85 -16.85
C ILE A 130 14.96 7.29 -16.90
N ALA A 131 16.13 7.57 -16.33
CA ALA A 131 16.63 8.92 -16.06
C ALA A 131 17.89 9.30 -16.85
N GLY A 132 18.46 8.36 -17.63
CA GLY A 132 19.71 8.57 -18.37
C GLY A 132 20.98 8.38 -17.52
N SER A 133 20.91 8.51 -16.19
CA SER A 133 22.00 8.24 -15.28
C SER A 133 21.51 7.87 -13.89
N HIS A 134 22.37 7.19 -13.12
CA HIS A 134 22.09 6.88 -11.70
C HIS A 134 21.87 8.15 -10.87
N GLN A 135 22.65 9.21 -11.11
CA GLN A 135 22.56 10.48 -10.38
C GLN A 135 21.21 11.17 -10.62
N GLU A 136 20.76 11.25 -11.88
CA GLU A 136 19.46 11.82 -12.20
C GLU A 136 18.32 10.97 -11.65
N PHE A 137 18.47 9.64 -11.63
CA PHE A 137 17.48 8.79 -11.00
C PHE A 137 17.36 9.03 -9.49
N VAL A 138 18.48 9.22 -8.79
CA VAL A 138 18.47 9.58 -7.35
C VAL A 138 17.79 10.93 -7.11
N LYS A 139 17.99 11.91 -7.98
CA LYS A 139 17.23 13.19 -7.91
C LYS A 139 15.73 12.92 -8.03
N MET A 140 15.31 12.12 -9.02
CA MET A 140 13.90 11.73 -9.19
C MET A 140 13.34 11.02 -7.95
N MET A 141 14.12 10.13 -7.29
CA MET A 141 13.73 9.48 -6.04
C MET A 141 13.44 10.50 -4.93
N ASN A 142 14.30 11.50 -4.76
CA ASN A 142 14.13 12.55 -3.74
C ASN A 142 12.97 13.51 -4.09
N GLU A 143 12.76 13.82 -5.35
CA GLU A 143 11.59 14.59 -5.80
C GLU A 143 10.29 13.82 -5.52
N LYS A 144 10.26 12.51 -5.82
CA LYS A 144 9.12 11.65 -5.50
C LYS A 144 8.89 11.55 -3.98
N ALA A 145 9.94 11.49 -3.18
CA ALA A 145 9.81 11.54 -1.72
C ALA A 145 9.12 12.83 -1.26
N LYS A 146 9.48 13.99 -1.83
CA LYS A 146 8.80 15.27 -1.54
C LYS A 146 7.32 15.24 -1.98
N GLN A 147 7.02 14.73 -3.19
CA GLN A 147 5.65 14.62 -3.69
C GLN A 147 4.78 13.72 -2.80
N LEU A 148 5.32 12.64 -2.27
CA LEU A 148 4.66 11.73 -1.35
C LEU A 148 4.69 12.21 0.10
N LYS A 149 5.29 13.39 0.38
CA LYS A 149 5.44 14.00 1.71
C LYS A 149 6.20 13.10 2.70
N LEU A 150 7.23 12.41 2.23
CA LEU A 150 8.10 11.53 3.03
C LEU A 150 9.14 12.39 3.76
N VAL A 151 8.75 12.98 4.88
CA VAL A 151 9.56 14.01 5.58
C VAL A 151 10.80 13.45 6.30
N ASN A 152 10.86 12.14 6.49
CA ASN A 152 11.99 11.46 7.12
C ASN A 152 12.76 10.57 6.15
N THR A 153 12.73 10.87 4.86
CA THR A 153 13.35 10.06 3.81
C THR A 153 14.29 10.89 2.95
N HIS A 154 15.50 10.37 2.73
CA HIS A 154 16.45 10.90 1.77
C HIS A 154 17.23 9.75 1.11
N PHE A 155 17.37 9.80 -0.21
CA PHE A 155 18.05 8.79 -1.02
C PHE A 155 19.40 9.30 -1.55
N LYS A 156 20.44 8.48 -1.43
CA LYS A 156 21.77 8.68 -2.02
C LYS A 156 22.05 7.71 -3.16
N ASN A 157 21.29 6.61 -3.22
CA ASN A 157 21.37 5.61 -4.28
C ASN A 157 20.03 4.87 -4.44
N CYS A 158 19.88 4.13 -5.53
CA CYS A 158 18.67 3.35 -5.82
C CYS A 158 18.69 1.91 -5.29
N THR A 159 19.77 1.49 -4.63
CA THR A 159 20.00 0.11 -4.22
C THR A 159 19.77 -0.12 -2.73
N GLY A 160 20.01 0.90 -1.90
CA GLY A 160 19.99 0.83 -0.45
C GLY A 160 21.34 0.40 0.15
N LEU A 161 22.44 0.48 -0.61
CA LEU A 161 23.77 0.41 -0.06
C LEU A 161 24.00 1.55 0.93
N HIS A 162 24.77 1.28 1.98
CA HIS A 162 24.92 2.20 3.09
C HIS A 162 25.56 3.53 2.67
N ASP A 163 24.96 4.61 3.15
CA ASP A 163 25.47 5.97 3.15
C ASP A 163 24.82 6.69 4.36
N VAL A 164 25.57 7.52 5.06
CA VAL A 164 25.11 8.21 6.28
C VAL A 164 23.93 9.16 6.02
N GLU A 165 23.80 9.67 4.80
CA GLU A 165 22.69 10.51 4.38
C GLU A 165 21.57 9.74 3.68
N HIS A 166 21.65 8.38 3.60
CA HIS A 166 20.62 7.53 3.01
C HIS A 166 19.74 6.94 4.12
N TYR A 167 18.63 7.58 4.40
CA TYR A 167 17.75 7.20 5.51
C TYR A 167 16.27 7.26 5.14
N THR A 168 15.47 6.57 5.93
CA THR A 168 14.00 6.60 5.89
C THR A 168 13.43 6.29 7.27
N CYS A 169 12.10 6.14 7.39
CA CYS A 169 11.44 5.66 8.59
C CYS A 169 10.32 4.67 8.25
N ALA A 170 9.84 3.92 9.24
CA ALA A 170 8.80 2.91 9.01
C ALA A 170 7.52 3.52 8.43
N LYS A 171 7.11 4.71 8.88
CA LYS A 171 5.94 5.43 8.36
C LYS A 171 6.08 5.78 6.88
N ASP A 172 7.23 6.29 6.48
CA ASP A 172 7.50 6.68 5.09
C ASP A 172 7.56 5.44 4.19
N LEU A 173 8.17 4.33 4.67
CA LEU A 173 8.18 3.04 3.96
C LEU A 173 6.76 2.47 3.79
N ALA A 174 5.91 2.57 4.80
CA ALA A 174 4.52 2.14 4.70
C ALA A 174 3.75 2.97 3.67
N THR A 175 3.97 4.29 3.64
CA THR A 175 3.39 5.21 2.64
C THR A 175 3.86 4.86 1.23
N MET A 176 5.16 4.61 1.04
CA MET A 176 5.71 4.14 -0.24
C MET A 176 5.10 2.80 -0.65
N GLY A 177 4.96 1.84 0.29
CA GLY A 177 4.33 0.55 0.05
C GLY A 177 2.88 0.68 -0.41
N ALA A 178 2.09 1.52 0.27
CA ALA A 178 0.70 1.79 -0.10
C ALA A 178 0.59 2.42 -1.51
N TYR A 179 1.46 3.38 -1.81
CA TYR A 179 1.50 4.02 -3.12
C TYR A 179 1.89 3.03 -4.22
N LEU A 180 2.94 2.22 -4.01
CA LEU A 180 3.37 1.19 -4.95
C LEU A 180 2.25 0.18 -5.23
N ILE A 181 1.53 -0.28 -4.21
CA ILE A 181 0.37 -1.18 -4.35
C ILE A 181 -0.72 -0.54 -5.22
N LYS A 182 -1.00 0.75 -4.98
CA LYS A 182 -2.02 1.51 -5.72
C LYS A 182 -1.70 1.61 -7.22
N ILE A 183 -0.45 1.92 -7.57
CA ILE A 183 -0.05 2.12 -8.97
C ILE A 183 0.31 0.82 -9.69
N GLY A 184 0.87 -0.15 -8.96
CA GLY A 184 1.38 -1.40 -9.50
C GLY A 184 0.30 -2.46 -9.75
N GLY A 185 -0.76 -2.45 -8.95
CA GLY A 185 -1.93 -3.32 -9.10
C GLY A 185 -1.57 -4.80 -9.32
N LYS A 186 -2.27 -5.45 -10.25
CA LYS A 186 -2.06 -6.89 -10.55
C LYS A 186 -0.64 -7.18 -11.03
N LYS A 187 -0.02 -6.27 -11.80
CA LYS A 187 1.34 -6.47 -12.33
C LYS A 187 2.38 -6.54 -11.21
N LEU A 188 2.26 -5.72 -10.18
CA LEU A 188 3.14 -5.78 -9.01
C LEU A 188 3.07 -7.17 -8.37
N PHE A 189 1.87 -7.61 -8.01
CA PHE A 189 1.69 -8.89 -7.30
C PHE A 189 2.03 -10.11 -8.15
N SER A 190 1.90 -10.04 -9.49
CA SER A 190 2.32 -11.14 -10.36
C SER A 190 3.81 -11.46 -10.29
N VAL A 191 4.61 -10.56 -9.68
CA VAL A 191 6.05 -10.78 -9.48
C VAL A 191 6.40 -10.85 -7.99
N THR A 192 5.91 -9.92 -7.15
CA THR A 192 6.30 -9.87 -5.74
C THR A 192 5.79 -11.06 -4.92
N SER A 193 4.72 -11.73 -5.36
CA SER A 193 4.19 -12.95 -4.72
C SER A 193 4.93 -14.23 -5.10
N LEU A 194 5.80 -14.19 -6.10
CA LEU A 194 6.58 -15.36 -6.51
C LEU A 194 7.65 -15.67 -5.47
N TYR A 195 7.70 -16.91 -5.02
CA TYR A 195 8.79 -17.38 -4.16
C TYR A 195 10.09 -17.52 -4.94
N ASP A 196 10.00 -17.96 -6.18
CA ASP A 196 11.11 -18.05 -7.11
C ASP A 196 10.67 -17.79 -8.55
N SER A 197 11.62 -17.56 -9.43
CA SER A 197 11.41 -17.35 -10.86
C SER A 197 12.73 -17.56 -11.60
N TYR A 198 12.69 -17.44 -12.90
CA TYR A 198 13.87 -17.49 -13.75
C TYR A 198 13.96 -16.27 -14.67
N ILE A 199 15.20 -15.93 -15.04
CA ILE A 199 15.55 -14.97 -16.09
C ILE A 199 16.50 -15.64 -17.10
N ARG A 200 16.79 -14.97 -18.21
CA ARG A 200 17.67 -15.48 -19.29
C ARG A 200 17.21 -16.83 -19.86
N GLU A 201 15.91 -17.11 -19.83
CA GLU A 201 15.37 -18.42 -20.23
C GLU A 201 15.61 -18.74 -21.70
N LYS A 202 15.70 -17.72 -22.55
CA LYS A 202 15.89 -17.87 -24.02
C LYS A 202 17.35 -18.10 -24.44
N ASN A 203 18.31 -17.80 -23.59
CA ASN A 203 19.74 -17.74 -23.96
C ASN A 203 20.57 -18.94 -23.42
N HIS A 204 19.94 -20.03 -22.99
CA HIS A 204 20.59 -21.19 -22.37
C HIS A 204 21.40 -20.91 -21.11
N GLN A 205 21.36 -19.67 -20.59
CA GLN A 205 22.02 -19.21 -19.36
C GLN A 205 20.99 -18.96 -18.26
N LYS A 206 19.99 -19.82 -18.17
CA LYS A 206 18.90 -19.71 -17.21
C LYS A 206 19.41 -19.44 -15.80
N PHE A 207 18.99 -18.32 -15.21
CA PHE A 207 19.38 -17.91 -13.86
C PHE A 207 18.18 -17.98 -12.92
N TRP A 208 18.35 -18.68 -11.78
CA TRP A 208 17.30 -18.88 -10.81
C TRP A 208 17.26 -17.75 -9.79
N LEU A 209 16.12 -17.08 -9.67
CA LEU A 209 15.84 -16.05 -8.68
C LEU A 209 15.08 -16.66 -7.51
N VAL A 210 15.53 -16.42 -6.27
CA VAL A 210 14.84 -16.83 -5.05
C VAL A 210 14.45 -15.60 -4.25
N ASN A 211 13.15 -15.51 -3.87
CA ASN A 211 12.65 -14.36 -3.15
C ASN A 211 13.26 -14.28 -1.73
N THR A 212 13.75 -13.09 -1.42
CA THR A 212 14.33 -12.77 -0.12
C THR A 212 13.27 -12.70 0.99
N ASN A 213 11.99 -12.53 0.63
CA ASN A 213 10.86 -12.55 1.57
C ASN A 213 10.36 -13.98 1.82
N LYS A 214 10.89 -14.63 2.86
CA LYS A 214 10.49 -16.01 3.22
C LYS A 214 9.06 -16.11 3.75
N LEU A 215 8.43 -14.99 4.15
CA LEU A 215 7.04 -14.96 4.61
C LEU A 215 6.04 -15.38 3.51
N LEU A 216 6.41 -15.29 2.24
CA LEU A 216 5.61 -15.80 1.11
C LEU A 216 5.21 -17.28 1.28
N LYS A 217 6.08 -18.10 1.89
CA LYS A 217 5.78 -19.51 2.21
C LYS A 217 5.36 -19.74 3.65
N GLN A 218 5.60 -18.76 4.55
CA GLN A 218 5.42 -18.94 5.98
C GLN A 218 4.14 -18.31 6.52
N TYR A 219 3.46 -17.46 5.74
CA TYR A 219 2.26 -16.77 6.19
C TYR A 219 1.27 -16.59 5.03
N GLN A 220 0.11 -17.24 5.15
CA GLN A 220 -0.94 -17.23 4.13
C GLN A 220 -1.44 -15.79 3.88
N GLY A 221 -1.50 -15.39 2.60
CA GLY A 221 -1.97 -14.09 2.16
C GLY A 221 -0.86 -13.06 1.96
N VAL A 222 0.39 -13.35 2.35
CA VAL A 222 1.55 -12.51 2.01
C VAL A 222 1.83 -12.58 0.51
N ASP A 223 1.94 -11.41 -0.13
CA ASP A 223 2.15 -11.27 -1.58
C ASP A 223 3.19 -10.19 -1.97
N GLY A 224 4.01 -9.75 -1.01
CA GLY A 224 5.09 -8.78 -1.20
C GLY A 224 5.58 -8.21 0.12
N LEU A 225 6.34 -7.12 0.16
CA LEU A 225 6.88 -6.34 -0.94
C LEU A 225 8.41 -6.51 -1.06
N LYS A 226 9.16 -6.13 0.04
CA LYS A 226 10.63 -6.05 -0.03
C LYS A 226 11.29 -6.25 1.33
N THR A 227 12.40 -6.99 1.35
CA THR A 227 13.32 -7.09 2.49
C THR A 227 14.57 -6.26 2.25
N GLY A 228 15.28 -5.93 3.32
CA GLY A 228 16.58 -5.30 3.27
C GLY A 228 17.49 -5.78 4.38
N TYR A 229 18.79 -5.77 4.13
CA TYR A 229 19.83 -5.98 5.12
C TYR A 229 21.12 -5.31 4.70
N THR A 230 21.71 -4.55 5.60
CA THR A 230 23.14 -4.21 5.67
C THR A 230 23.54 -4.31 7.14
N LYS A 231 24.85 -4.30 7.41
CA LYS A 231 25.34 -4.34 8.79
C LYS A 231 24.79 -3.18 9.63
N GLU A 232 24.68 -1.99 9.02
CA GLU A 232 24.26 -0.76 9.68
C GLU A 232 22.72 -0.66 9.80
N ALA A 233 21.97 -1.25 8.86
CA ALA A 233 20.52 -1.20 8.84
C ALA A 233 19.86 -2.31 9.67
N GLY A 234 20.58 -3.38 9.99
CA GLY A 234 19.95 -4.60 10.49
C GLY A 234 19.00 -5.22 9.48
N TYR A 235 18.13 -6.10 9.92
CA TYR A 235 17.13 -6.74 9.05
C TYR A 235 15.88 -5.91 8.99
N CYS A 236 15.56 -5.43 7.79
CA CYS A 236 14.37 -4.65 7.48
C CYS A 236 13.38 -5.44 6.61
N ILE A 237 12.10 -5.13 6.71
CA ILE A 237 11.07 -5.68 5.83
C ILE A 237 9.90 -4.73 5.68
N VAL A 238 9.39 -4.62 4.47
CA VAL A 238 8.04 -4.09 4.16
C VAL A 238 7.24 -5.27 3.61
N THR A 239 6.20 -5.67 4.31
CA THR A 239 5.34 -6.80 3.94
C THR A 239 3.94 -6.33 3.64
N THR A 240 3.34 -6.84 2.57
CA THR A 240 1.91 -6.73 2.34
C THR A 240 1.25 -8.10 2.43
N CYS A 241 0.09 -8.12 3.05
CA CYS A 241 -0.70 -9.33 3.23
C CYS A 241 -2.17 -9.01 2.98
N LYS A 242 -2.87 -9.87 2.24
CA LYS A 242 -4.31 -9.74 2.00
C LYS A 242 -5.04 -10.98 2.47
N LYS A 243 -6.01 -10.79 3.37
CA LYS A 243 -7.01 -11.82 3.73
C LYS A 243 -8.39 -11.19 3.54
N ASP A 244 -9.26 -11.88 2.82
CA ASP A 244 -10.56 -11.37 2.42
C ASP A 244 -10.47 -9.97 1.77
N ASN A 245 -11.15 -8.99 2.34
CA ASN A 245 -11.15 -7.62 1.85
C ASN A 245 -10.14 -6.70 2.58
N LEU A 246 -9.47 -7.19 3.62
CA LEU A 246 -8.47 -6.41 4.37
C LEU A 246 -7.07 -6.67 3.83
N ARG A 247 -6.41 -5.62 3.36
CA ARG A 247 -4.99 -5.62 3.01
C ARG A 247 -4.21 -4.83 4.05
N LEU A 248 -3.25 -5.47 4.67
CA LEU A 248 -2.33 -4.85 5.63
C LEU A 248 -0.97 -4.59 4.99
N ILE A 249 -0.30 -3.54 5.46
CA ILE A 249 1.11 -3.28 5.21
C ILE A 249 1.80 -3.21 6.57
N GLY A 250 2.77 -4.09 6.79
CA GLY A 250 3.64 -4.10 7.95
C GLY A 250 5.06 -3.69 7.57
N VAL A 251 5.68 -2.88 8.41
CA VAL A 251 7.10 -2.50 8.27
C VAL A 251 7.81 -2.77 9.59
N LEU A 252 8.97 -3.41 9.50
CA LEU A 252 9.93 -3.55 10.59
C LEU A 252 11.29 -3.06 10.11
N MET A 253 11.98 -2.32 10.96
CA MET A 253 13.31 -1.79 10.68
C MET A 253 14.26 -2.10 11.84
N ASN A 254 15.51 -2.42 11.47
CA ASN A 254 16.62 -2.68 12.38
C ASN A 254 16.32 -3.81 13.38
N GLU A 255 16.04 -4.99 12.85
CA GLU A 255 16.01 -6.24 13.60
C GLU A 255 17.39 -6.91 13.60
N ASP A 256 17.70 -7.60 14.68
CA ASP A 256 19.00 -8.28 14.84
C ASP A 256 19.13 -9.55 13.99
N LYS A 257 18.01 -10.25 13.74
CA LYS A 257 18.00 -11.56 13.07
C LYS A 257 16.83 -11.67 12.07
N PRO A 258 17.02 -12.36 10.94
CA PRO A 258 15.94 -12.54 9.97
C PRO A 258 14.80 -13.40 10.51
N GLN A 259 15.06 -14.31 11.44
CA GLN A 259 14.05 -15.13 12.10
C GLN A 259 13.15 -14.29 12.99
N THR A 260 13.74 -13.45 13.88
CA THR A 260 12.99 -12.53 14.76
C THR A 260 12.15 -11.57 13.94
N ARG A 261 12.72 -10.97 12.89
CA ARG A 261 12.00 -10.12 11.94
C ARG A 261 10.76 -10.82 11.37
N ASN A 262 10.89 -12.08 10.97
CA ASN A 262 9.76 -12.81 10.41
C ASN A 262 8.70 -13.14 11.48
N GLU A 263 9.10 -13.53 12.68
CA GLU A 263 8.15 -13.83 13.77
C GLU A 263 7.44 -12.53 14.24
N ASP A 264 8.15 -11.44 14.41
CA ASP A 264 7.56 -10.14 14.77
C ASP A 264 6.58 -9.67 13.69
N MET A 265 6.90 -9.85 12.41
CA MET A 265 5.97 -9.53 11.33
C MET A 265 4.72 -10.41 11.35
N LYS A 266 4.85 -11.72 11.61
CA LYS A 266 3.68 -12.60 11.80
C LYS A 266 2.81 -12.14 12.96
N GLY A 267 3.44 -11.76 14.07
CA GLY A 267 2.75 -11.18 15.24
C GLY A 267 1.95 -9.94 14.91
N LEU A 268 2.55 -8.99 14.17
CA LEU A 268 1.88 -7.77 13.72
C LEU A 268 0.70 -8.08 12.79
N LEU A 269 0.87 -8.97 11.82
CA LEU A 269 -0.20 -9.37 10.91
C LEU A 269 -1.34 -10.05 11.66
N ASN A 270 -1.04 -10.98 12.57
CA ASN A 270 -2.03 -11.64 13.42
C ASN A 270 -2.82 -10.62 14.27
N TYR A 271 -2.13 -9.66 14.89
CA TYR A 271 -2.78 -8.57 15.62
C TYR A 271 -3.74 -7.79 14.71
N GLY A 272 -3.28 -7.39 13.51
CA GLY A 272 -4.11 -6.65 12.57
C GLY A 272 -5.38 -7.41 12.18
N TYR A 273 -5.28 -8.68 11.80
CA TYR A 273 -6.43 -9.48 11.37
C TYR A 273 -7.33 -9.92 12.53
N SER A 274 -6.78 -10.11 13.73
CA SER A 274 -7.60 -10.43 14.92
C SER A 274 -8.44 -9.24 15.38
N LYS A 275 -7.89 -8.04 15.29
CA LYS A 275 -8.53 -6.81 15.80
C LYS A 275 -9.37 -6.09 14.76
N TYR A 276 -9.01 -6.13 13.48
CA TYR A 276 -9.65 -5.34 12.44
C TYR A 276 -10.27 -6.20 11.34
N GLN A 277 -11.27 -5.65 10.68
CA GLN A 277 -11.90 -6.21 9.48
C GLN A 277 -12.42 -5.11 8.56
N GLN A 278 -12.47 -5.38 7.26
CA GLN A 278 -13.15 -4.51 6.30
C GLN A 278 -14.63 -4.93 6.20
N ILE A 279 -15.53 -3.99 6.45
CA ILE A 279 -16.97 -4.19 6.27
C ILE A 279 -17.40 -3.44 5.01
N LYS A 280 -18.07 -4.17 4.10
CA LYS A 280 -18.62 -3.59 2.89
C LYS A 280 -19.87 -2.80 3.22
N LEU A 281 -19.92 -1.53 2.78
CA LEU A 281 -21.08 -0.66 2.92
C LEU A 281 -21.93 -0.64 1.63
N TYR A 282 -21.25 -0.48 0.49
CA TYR A 282 -21.92 -0.36 -0.81
C TYR A 282 -21.14 -1.10 -1.89
N SER A 283 -21.88 -1.61 -2.88
CA SER A 283 -21.29 -2.27 -4.04
C SER A 283 -21.04 -1.25 -5.16
N LYS A 284 -20.05 -1.55 -6.02
CA LYS A 284 -19.80 -0.77 -7.23
C LYS A 284 -21.07 -0.61 -8.07
N GLY A 285 -21.39 0.62 -8.45
CA GLY A 285 -22.56 0.95 -9.25
C GLY A 285 -23.86 1.03 -8.46
N GLU A 286 -23.83 0.78 -7.15
CA GLU A 286 -25.00 0.94 -6.29
C GLU A 286 -25.46 2.41 -6.28
N VAL A 287 -26.78 2.61 -6.40
CA VAL A 287 -27.39 3.94 -6.40
C VAL A 287 -27.51 4.40 -4.95
N LEU A 288 -26.80 5.47 -4.63
CA LEU A 288 -26.78 6.05 -3.29
C LEU A 288 -27.81 7.16 -3.10
N ASP A 289 -28.12 7.86 -4.20
CA ASP A 289 -29.10 8.96 -4.23
C ASP A 289 -29.56 9.24 -5.65
N THR A 290 -30.64 10.00 -5.80
CA THR A 290 -31.17 10.47 -7.09
C THR A 290 -31.33 11.98 -7.03
N LEU A 291 -30.58 12.69 -7.86
CA LEU A 291 -30.64 14.15 -7.91
C LEU A 291 -31.64 14.62 -8.93
N LYS A 292 -32.50 15.56 -8.49
CA LYS A 292 -33.38 16.36 -9.35
C LYS A 292 -32.71 17.71 -9.60
N ILE A 293 -32.13 17.89 -10.77
CA ILE A 293 -31.45 19.14 -11.13
C ILE A 293 -32.35 19.92 -12.11
N LYS A 294 -32.62 21.17 -11.78
CA LYS A 294 -33.35 22.07 -12.66
C LYS A 294 -32.61 22.25 -13.98
N ASP A 295 -33.34 22.26 -15.08
CA ASP A 295 -32.81 22.40 -16.44
C ASP A 295 -31.98 21.22 -16.98
N LEU A 296 -32.12 20.00 -16.39
CA LEU A 296 -31.66 18.76 -17.02
C LEU A 296 -32.60 18.27 -18.10
N VAL A 297 -32.05 17.69 -19.18
CA VAL A 297 -32.80 16.97 -20.22
C VAL A 297 -33.53 15.79 -19.58
N ASP A 298 -32.84 14.96 -18.83
CA ASP A 298 -33.39 13.91 -17.99
C ASP A 298 -33.63 14.48 -16.60
N GLN A 299 -34.85 14.59 -16.16
CA GLN A 299 -35.26 15.27 -14.91
C GLN A 299 -34.54 14.77 -13.67
N GLU A 300 -34.04 13.54 -13.72
CA GLU A 300 -33.37 12.87 -12.62
C GLU A 300 -32.07 12.21 -13.10
N VAL A 301 -31.05 12.18 -12.23
CA VAL A 301 -29.79 11.47 -12.45
C VAL A 301 -29.34 10.75 -11.18
N LYS A 302 -28.90 9.51 -11.33
CA LYS A 302 -28.48 8.69 -10.20
C LYS A 302 -27.04 9.03 -9.80
N VAL A 303 -26.83 9.06 -8.49
CA VAL A 303 -25.52 9.19 -7.86
C VAL A 303 -25.03 7.80 -7.50
N ILE A 304 -23.86 7.44 -7.98
CA ILE A 304 -23.31 6.10 -7.81
C ILE A 304 -21.91 6.14 -7.21
N THR A 305 -21.48 5.01 -6.67
CA THR A 305 -20.07 4.77 -6.31
C THR A 305 -19.36 4.01 -7.44
N PRO A 306 -18.17 4.48 -7.90
CA PRO A 306 -17.43 3.85 -9.01
C PRO A 306 -16.74 2.55 -8.61
N LYS A 307 -16.70 2.24 -7.32
CA LYS A 307 -16.05 1.05 -6.73
C LYS A 307 -16.80 0.59 -5.48
N ASP A 308 -16.54 -0.63 -5.05
CA ASP A 308 -16.99 -1.10 -3.74
C ASP A 308 -16.48 -0.18 -2.63
N ILE A 309 -17.34 0.14 -1.68
CA ILE A 309 -17.02 0.97 -0.52
C ILE A 309 -16.94 0.08 0.72
N TYR A 310 -15.81 0.14 1.40
CA TYR A 310 -15.54 -0.56 2.64
C TYR A 310 -15.11 0.43 3.72
N TYR A 311 -15.36 0.10 4.97
CA TYR A 311 -14.72 0.81 6.07
C TYR A 311 -13.98 -0.17 6.97
N LEU A 312 -12.88 0.30 7.56
CA LEU A 312 -12.11 -0.46 8.53
C LEU A 312 -12.83 -0.43 9.88
N ASN A 313 -13.18 -1.60 10.40
CA ASN A 313 -13.86 -1.76 11.67
C ASN A 313 -12.91 -2.43 12.68
N ASP A 314 -12.76 -1.82 13.86
CA ASP A 314 -12.22 -2.49 15.03
C ASP A 314 -13.30 -3.41 15.60
N ARG A 315 -13.03 -4.72 15.68
CA ARG A 315 -13.98 -5.77 16.12
C ARG A 315 -14.47 -5.53 17.55
N ALA A 316 -13.64 -4.94 18.41
CA ALA A 316 -14.01 -4.60 19.78
C ALA A 316 -14.85 -3.31 19.89
N SER A 317 -14.83 -2.47 18.86
CA SER A 317 -15.52 -1.18 18.87
C SER A 317 -17.00 -1.35 18.57
N LYS A 318 -17.84 -1.15 19.58
CA LYS A 318 -19.30 -1.07 19.44
C LYS A 318 -19.70 0.31 18.89
N GLY A 319 -20.78 0.37 18.17
CA GLY A 319 -21.38 1.62 17.67
C GLY A 319 -21.82 1.51 16.22
N GLU A 320 -22.93 2.18 15.96
CA GLU A 320 -23.54 2.24 14.63
C GLU A 320 -22.67 3.07 13.69
N VAL A 321 -22.56 2.61 12.45
CA VAL A 321 -21.92 3.34 11.35
C VAL A 321 -23.00 4.03 10.55
N LYS A 322 -22.88 5.34 10.37
CA LYS A 322 -23.79 6.18 9.59
C LYS A 322 -23.08 6.75 8.38
N THR A 323 -23.77 6.84 7.29
CA THR A 323 -23.27 7.49 6.09
C THR A 323 -24.04 8.79 5.83
N LYS A 324 -23.33 9.78 5.29
CA LYS A 324 -23.90 11.07 4.91
C LYS A 324 -23.30 11.50 3.57
N ILE A 325 -24.14 11.84 2.62
CA ILE A 325 -23.69 12.46 1.37
C ILE A 325 -23.54 13.96 1.59
N LYS A 326 -22.44 14.50 1.06
CA LYS A 326 -22.20 15.93 0.92
C LYS A 326 -21.94 16.22 -0.55
N TYR A 327 -22.73 17.11 -1.13
CA TYR A 327 -22.57 17.53 -2.51
C TYR A 327 -21.70 18.76 -2.62
N ASN A 328 -20.88 18.81 -3.65
CA ASN A 328 -20.25 20.04 -4.14
C ASN A 328 -21.30 20.91 -4.85
N LYS A 329 -20.97 22.16 -5.15
CA LYS A 329 -21.79 22.97 -6.04
C LYS A 329 -21.81 22.31 -7.43
N ILE A 330 -22.99 21.89 -7.89
CA ILE A 330 -23.15 21.20 -9.19
C ILE A 330 -23.50 22.27 -10.25
N GLU A 331 -22.60 22.45 -11.20
CA GLU A 331 -22.79 23.34 -12.36
C GLU A 331 -22.77 22.52 -13.65
N LEU A 332 -23.78 22.67 -14.49
CA LEU A 332 -23.91 21.93 -15.75
C LEU A 332 -23.04 22.55 -16.86
N PRO A 333 -22.43 21.73 -17.74
CA PRO A 333 -22.51 20.26 -17.81
C PRO A 333 -21.67 19.55 -16.76
N VAL A 334 -22.07 18.32 -16.37
CA VAL A 334 -21.30 17.41 -15.49
C VAL A 334 -21.00 16.11 -16.21
N PHE A 335 -19.78 15.66 -16.19
CA PHE A 335 -19.36 14.40 -16.80
C PHE A 335 -19.35 13.26 -15.77
N LYS A 336 -19.65 12.04 -16.19
CA LYS A 336 -19.74 10.85 -15.31
C LYS A 336 -18.44 10.55 -14.51
N ASN A 337 -17.30 11.04 -14.95
CA ASN A 337 -16.02 10.91 -14.26
C ASN A 337 -15.62 12.13 -13.42
N GLN A 338 -16.50 13.14 -13.36
CA GLN A 338 -16.32 14.32 -12.52
C GLN A 338 -16.89 14.07 -11.13
N GLU A 339 -16.11 14.39 -10.10
CA GLU A 339 -16.55 14.29 -8.72
C GLU A 339 -17.61 15.34 -8.41
N ILE A 340 -18.76 14.89 -7.89
CA ILE A 340 -19.91 15.75 -7.54
C ILE A 340 -20.10 15.92 -6.04
N GLY A 341 -19.33 15.22 -5.24
CA GLY A 341 -19.42 15.23 -3.78
C GLY A 341 -18.75 14.05 -3.14
N GLU A 342 -18.99 13.88 -1.86
CA GLU A 342 -18.40 12.81 -1.07
C GLU A 342 -19.44 12.06 -0.23
N LEU A 343 -19.26 10.75 -0.11
CA LEU A 343 -19.93 9.92 0.89
C LEU A 343 -19.04 9.89 2.14
N VAL A 344 -19.49 10.51 3.20
CA VAL A 344 -18.81 10.54 4.50
C VAL A 344 -19.31 9.40 5.37
N VAL A 345 -18.41 8.53 5.81
CA VAL A 345 -18.70 7.43 6.74
C VAL A 345 -18.31 7.88 8.15
N LYS A 346 -19.27 7.80 9.07
CA LYS A 346 -19.09 8.21 10.46
C LYS A 346 -19.35 7.04 11.41
N LYS A 347 -18.56 6.95 12.47
CA LYS A 347 -18.82 6.08 13.63
C LYS A 347 -18.74 6.93 14.90
N GLN A 348 -19.75 6.87 15.75
CA GLN A 348 -19.84 7.71 16.97
C GLN A 348 -19.55 9.19 16.66
N ASN A 349 -20.17 9.74 15.60
CA ASN A 349 -19.99 11.12 15.10
C ASN A 349 -18.59 11.50 14.58
N LYS A 350 -17.59 10.61 14.66
CA LYS A 350 -16.27 10.82 14.05
C LYS A 350 -16.28 10.33 12.61
N THR A 351 -15.73 11.11 11.68
CA THR A 351 -15.48 10.67 10.31
C THR A 351 -14.37 9.62 10.31
N ILE A 352 -14.68 8.43 9.77
CA ILE A 352 -13.75 7.29 9.69
C ILE A 352 -13.31 7.02 8.25
N ALA A 353 -14.08 7.47 7.25
CA ALA A 353 -13.71 7.40 5.84
C ALA A 353 -14.51 8.41 5.02
N SER A 354 -14.00 8.77 3.84
CA SER A 354 -14.70 9.55 2.82
C SER A 354 -14.40 8.99 1.44
N TYR A 355 -15.42 9.03 0.55
CA TYR A 355 -15.34 8.47 -0.80
C TYR A 355 -15.99 9.40 -1.79
N SER A 356 -15.29 9.71 -2.89
CA SER A 356 -15.83 10.53 -3.98
C SER A 356 -17.03 9.88 -4.65
N LEU A 357 -18.04 10.69 -4.96
CA LEU A 357 -19.28 10.30 -5.64
C LEU A 357 -19.31 10.86 -7.06
N TYR A 358 -19.97 10.12 -7.94
CA TYR A 358 -20.06 10.41 -9.37
C TYR A 358 -21.48 10.22 -9.88
N LEU A 359 -21.80 10.82 -11.02
CA LEU A 359 -23.05 10.53 -11.73
C LEU A 359 -22.90 9.23 -12.55
N GLU A 360 -24.02 8.52 -12.74
CA GLU A 360 -24.06 7.30 -13.59
C GLU A 360 -23.75 7.59 -15.05
N LYS A 361 -24.07 8.80 -15.52
CA LYS A 361 -23.90 9.26 -16.90
C LYS A 361 -23.57 10.75 -16.98
N ASP A 362 -23.12 11.19 -18.15
CA ASP A 362 -22.95 12.60 -18.46
C ASP A 362 -24.31 13.31 -18.45
N VAL A 363 -24.34 14.51 -17.90
CA VAL A 363 -25.53 15.35 -17.86
C VAL A 363 -25.26 16.72 -18.46
N LYS A 364 -26.18 17.19 -19.30
CA LYS A 364 -26.10 18.46 -20.00
C LYS A 364 -27.31 19.34 -19.66
N LYS A 365 -27.08 20.65 -19.75
CA LYS A 365 -28.15 21.63 -19.61
C LYS A 365 -29.08 21.53 -20.83
N MET A 366 -30.41 21.63 -20.60
CA MET A 366 -31.38 21.75 -21.69
C MET A 366 -31.07 22.95 -22.56
N ASN A 367 -31.07 22.72 -23.88
CA ASN A 367 -31.08 23.81 -24.86
C ASN A 367 -32.55 24.30 -25.07
N PHE A 368 -32.74 25.29 -25.93
CA PHE A 368 -34.05 25.87 -26.18
C PHE A 368 -35.07 24.84 -26.76
N LEU A 369 -34.63 23.99 -27.68
CA LEU A 369 -35.44 22.92 -28.28
C LEU A 369 -35.85 21.88 -27.23
N ASP A 370 -34.97 21.48 -26.36
CA ASP A 370 -35.27 20.53 -25.27
C ASP A 370 -36.36 21.10 -24.34
N LYS A 371 -36.30 22.39 -24.04
CA LYS A 371 -37.31 23.08 -23.22
C LYS A 371 -38.67 23.11 -23.93
N LEU A 372 -38.70 23.42 -25.23
CA LEU A 372 -39.90 23.46 -26.03
C LEU A 372 -40.57 22.06 -26.10
N LEU A 373 -39.78 21.03 -26.40
CA LEU A 373 -40.26 19.64 -26.43
C LEU A 373 -40.80 19.16 -25.08
N ARG A 374 -40.22 19.61 -23.99
CA ARG A 374 -40.68 19.31 -22.64
C ARG A 374 -42.03 19.94 -22.34
N VAL A 375 -42.22 21.20 -22.70
CA VAL A 375 -43.51 21.88 -22.56
C VAL A 375 -44.58 21.18 -23.41
N TYR A 376 -44.24 20.85 -24.66
CA TYR A 376 -45.16 20.13 -25.55
C TYR A 376 -45.59 18.78 -24.96
N LYS A 377 -44.67 17.97 -24.43
CA LYS A 377 -44.96 16.69 -23.77
C LYS A 377 -45.76 16.83 -22.47
N SER A 378 -45.77 17.97 -21.83
CA SER A 378 -46.58 18.21 -20.61
C SER A 378 -47.99 18.66 -20.91
N LEU A 379 -48.32 18.97 -22.20
CA LEU A 379 -49.64 19.40 -22.67
C LEU A 379 -50.45 18.27 -23.31
N ILE A 380 -49.79 17.14 -23.59
CA ILE A 380 -50.41 15.90 -24.09
C ILE A 380 -50.47 14.88 -22.94
#